data_6c1f93ddf77e8a5a208937c73d115af0
#
_entry.id   6c1f93ddf77e8a5a208937c73d115af0
#
_cell.length_a   1.000
_cell.length_b   1.000
_cell.length_c   1.000
_cell.angle_alpha   90.00
_cell.angle_beta   90.00
_cell.angle_gamma   90.00
#
_symmetry.space_group_name_H-M   'P 1'
#
loop_
_entity.id
_entity.type
_entity.pdbx_description
1 polymer ?
#
loop_
_entity_poly.entity_id
_entity_poly.type
_entity_poly.pdbx_seq_one_letter_code
_entity_poly.pdbx_strand_id
1 'polypeptide(L)'
;MGSINVLTETDLRRVVGLGVEELTTIESVYPLISSGAAVMPPIMRIDVPEHNGEIDVKAAYLPGHPGIAVKLSAGFFGNPARGLPSLGGLMVLLDAETGIPQAALFDNGYLTDIRTALAGAVAARHLAREDAHSAAVLGAGVQARLQLESLRLVRPITKGRVWARDPAKAEAFAAAASRDLDMEVTAEPTIGAAVHGADIVVTTTPSTTPLIDESDVAPGTHVTAVGSDAEHKQELAASLVAAARPFVCDSVVQSRRLGELRAALEEGQVVEPQELGAVISGSVGRTSPEAISVCDLTGTGAQDTAIAGLAVARCVAAGLGTSIAT
;
A
#
# COMPACT_ATOMS: atom_id res chain seq x y z
N MET A 1 1.14 6.17 38.16
CA MET A 1 0.03 5.56 37.46
C MET A 1 0.24 5.86 35.99
N GLY A 2 0.22 4.84 35.16
CA GLY A 2 0.33 5.00 33.71
C GLY A 2 -0.98 5.56 33.13
N SER A 3 -0.92 6.04 31.90
CA SER A 3 -2.12 6.34 31.14
C SER A 3 -1.94 5.87 29.70
N ILE A 4 -3.02 5.43 29.07
CA ILE A 4 -3.07 5.06 27.65
C ILE A 4 -3.98 6.05 26.93
N ASN A 5 -3.57 6.50 25.73
CA ASN A 5 -4.39 7.37 24.90
C ASN A 5 -5.30 6.53 24.00
N VAL A 6 -6.59 6.81 24.00
CA VAL A 6 -7.56 6.24 23.06
C VAL A 6 -7.84 7.26 21.97
N LEU A 7 -7.51 6.88 20.73
CA LEU A 7 -7.63 7.74 19.55
C LEU A 7 -8.67 7.14 18.60
N THR A 8 -9.59 7.95 18.14
CA THR A 8 -10.61 7.55 17.17
C THR A 8 -10.18 7.91 15.75
N GLU A 9 -10.81 7.29 14.75
CA GLU A 9 -10.61 7.67 13.34
C GLU A 9 -10.80 9.19 13.13
N THR A 10 -11.77 9.80 13.80
CA THR A 10 -12.01 11.26 13.73
C THR A 10 -10.82 12.05 14.24
N ASP A 11 -10.17 11.63 15.32
CA ASP A 11 -8.97 12.30 15.84
C ASP A 11 -7.82 12.16 14.85
N LEU A 12 -7.61 10.97 14.33
CA LEU A 12 -6.51 10.63 13.41
C LEU A 12 -6.63 11.38 12.07
N ARG A 13 -7.84 11.50 11.52
CA ARG A 13 -8.10 12.26 10.28
C ARG A 13 -7.80 13.75 10.39
N ARG A 14 -7.75 14.31 11.60
CA ARG A 14 -7.40 15.72 11.82
C ARG A 14 -5.90 15.99 11.71
N VAL A 15 -5.07 14.97 11.86
CA VAL A 15 -3.62 15.13 11.99
C VAL A 15 -2.79 14.31 11.00
N VAL A 16 -3.37 13.31 10.35
CA VAL A 16 -2.68 12.47 9.37
C VAL A 16 -3.45 12.48 8.06
N GLY A 17 -2.75 12.59 6.94
CA GLY A 17 -3.32 12.55 5.59
C GLY A 17 -2.28 12.16 4.55
N LEU A 18 -2.56 12.44 3.28
CA LEU A 18 -1.60 12.29 2.19
C LEU A 18 -0.74 13.56 2.12
N GLY A 19 0.42 13.55 2.79
CA GLY A 19 1.33 14.68 2.85
C GLY A 19 2.79 14.28 2.67
N VAL A 20 3.66 15.27 2.47
CA VAL A 20 5.09 15.05 2.24
C VAL A 20 5.78 14.50 3.49
N GLU A 21 5.36 14.93 4.68
CA GLU A 21 5.93 14.43 5.94
C GLU A 21 5.56 12.96 6.17
N GLU A 22 4.28 12.59 5.95
CA GLU A 22 3.83 11.20 6.00
C GLU A 22 4.53 10.34 4.96
N LEU A 23 4.71 10.85 3.74
CA LEU A 23 5.44 10.17 2.67
C LEU A 23 6.88 9.88 3.11
N THR A 24 7.58 10.88 3.67
CA THR A 24 8.95 10.74 4.17
C THR A 24 9.01 9.74 5.34
N THR A 25 8.01 9.76 6.21
CA THR A 25 7.89 8.81 7.33
C THR A 25 7.76 7.37 6.81
N ILE A 26 6.92 7.13 5.80
CA ILE A 26 6.78 5.80 5.21
C ILE A 26 8.04 5.40 4.42
N GLU A 27 8.65 6.32 3.71
CA GLU A 27 9.90 6.07 2.97
C GLU A 27 11.04 5.61 3.88
N SER A 28 11.16 6.21 5.08
CA SER A 28 12.25 5.98 6.03
C SER A 28 12.36 4.53 6.54
N VAL A 29 11.28 3.73 6.47
CA VAL A 29 11.31 2.37 7.02
C VAL A 29 11.94 1.35 6.07
N TYR A 30 11.93 1.59 4.75
CA TYR A 30 12.40 0.62 3.78
C TYR A 30 13.91 0.33 3.86
N PRO A 31 14.80 1.34 4.08
CA PRO A 31 16.21 1.06 4.33
C PRO A 31 16.43 0.18 5.58
N LEU A 32 15.62 0.30 6.62
CA LEU A 32 15.68 -0.56 7.80
C LEU A 32 15.26 -2.01 7.48
N ILE A 33 14.29 -2.19 6.59
CA ILE A 33 13.89 -3.52 6.12
C ILE A 33 15.03 -4.15 5.31
N SER A 34 15.55 -3.45 4.30
CA SER A 34 16.60 -3.96 3.40
C SER A 34 17.92 -4.24 4.09
N SER A 35 18.26 -3.50 5.14
CA SER A 35 19.46 -3.76 5.94
C SER A 35 19.30 -4.92 6.93
N GLY A 36 18.07 -5.46 7.09
CA GLY A 36 17.75 -6.46 8.10
C GLY A 36 17.70 -5.90 9.53
N ALA A 37 17.71 -4.59 9.70
CA ALA A 37 17.63 -3.96 11.02
C ALA A 37 16.20 -3.98 11.59
N ALA A 38 15.17 -3.94 10.73
CA ALA A 38 13.78 -4.08 11.13
C ALA A 38 13.48 -5.52 11.56
N VAL A 39 12.86 -5.69 12.73
CA VAL A 39 12.38 -7.01 13.19
C VAL A 39 10.90 -7.12 12.85
N MET A 40 10.58 -7.93 11.85
CA MET A 40 9.21 -8.16 11.37
C MET A 40 8.86 -9.64 11.50
N PRO A 41 8.06 -10.04 12.50
CA PRO A 41 7.52 -11.38 12.58
C PRO A 41 6.65 -11.72 11.37
N PRO A 42 6.51 -13.01 11.01
CA PRO A 42 5.53 -13.44 10.01
C PRO A 42 4.12 -12.94 10.39
N ILE A 43 3.33 -12.61 9.36
CA ILE A 43 1.93 -12.20 9.55
C ILE A 43 1.18 -13.37 10.21
N MET A 44 0.51 -13.09 11.34
CA MET A 44 -0.42 -14.04 11.93
C MET A 44 -1.78 -13.83 11.28
N ARG A 45 -2.30 -14.88 10.65
CA ARG A 45 -3.59 -14.86 9.97
C ARG A 45 -4.57 -15.82 10.63
N ILE A 46 -5.80 -15.38 10.78
CA ILE A 46 -6.94 -16.17 11.26
C ILE A 46 -7.99 -16.12 10.16
N ASP A 47 -8.26 -17.26 9.50
CA ASP A 47 -9.32 -17.38 8.52
C ASP A 47 -10.63 -17.77 9.18
N VAL A 48 -11.73 -17.16 8.72
CA VAL A 48 -13.11 -17.40 9.18
C VAL A 48 -13.96 -17.74 7.96
N PRO A 49 -13.81 -18.94 7.36
CA PRO A 49 -14.42 -19.30 6.07
C PRO A 49 -15.93 -19.21 6.05
N GLU A 50 -16.62 -19.56 7.16
CA GLU A 50 -18.07 -19.54 7.28
C GLU A 50 -18.66 -18.15 7.10
N HIS A 51 -17.85 -17.10 7.30
CA HIS A 51 -18.26 -15.71 7.19
C HIS A 51 -17.52 -14.96 6.08
N ASN A 52 -16.79 -15.69 5.21
CA ASN A 52 -15.93 -15.09 4.19
C ASN A 52 -15.04 -13.99 4.81
N GLY A 53 -14.42 -14.34 5.94
CA GLY A 53 -13.70 -13.41 6.80
C GLY A 53 -12.27 -13.83 7.09
N GLU A 54 -11.45 -12.83 7.41
CA GLU A 54 -10.06 -13.01 7.82
C GLU A 54 -9.65 -11.92 8.83
N ILE A 55 -8.67 -12.23 9.67
CA ILE A 55 -8.02 -11.27 10.57
C ILE A 55 -6.51 -11.46 10.42
N ASP A 56 -5.80 -10.39 10.05
CA ASP A 56 -4.35 -10.35 10.00
C ASP A 56 -3.79 -9.52 11.15
N VAL A 57 -2.75 -10.04 11.82
CA VAL A 57 -1.98 -9.31 12.82
C VAL A 57 -0.57 -9.06 12.28
N LYS A 58 -0.19 -7.78 12.21
CA LYS A 58 1.14 -7.34 11.75
C LYS A 58 1.79 -6.49 12.84
N ALA A 59 3.11 -6.66 13.03
CA ALA A 59 3.90 -5.84 13.94
C ALA A 59 5.32 -5.69 13.41
N ALA A 60 6.01 -4.63 13.84
CA ALA A 60 7.45 -4.47 13.61
C ALA A 60 8.11 -3.65 14.70
N TYR A 61 9.31 -4.06 15.11
CA TYR A 61 10.26 -3.22 15.81
C TYR A 61 11.22 -2.57 14.83
N LEU A 62 11.37 -1.27 14.95
CA LEU A 62 12.26 -0.46 14.12
C LEU A 62 13.30 0.25 15.02
N PRO A 63 14.59 -0.02 14.84
CA PRO A 63 15.62 0.69 15.59
C PRO A 63 15.51 2.22 15.41
N GLY A 64 15.56 2.96 16.52
CA GLY A 64 15.42 4.41 16.53
C GLY A 64 13.99 4.94 16.51
N HIS A 65 12.98 4.09 16.36
CA HIS A 65 11.59 4.49 16.53
C HIS A 65 11.15 4.30 17.99
N PRO A 66 10.41 5.28 18.57
CA PRO A 66 10.05 5.24 19.99
C PRO A 66 8.92 4.25 20.31
N GLY A 67 8.24 3.72 19.29
CA GLY A 67 7.10 2.82 19.47
C GLY A 67 7.17 1.57 18.62
N ILE A 68 6.39 0.56 19.02
CA ILE A 68 6.12 -0.67 18.29
C ILE A 68 4.61 -0.75 18.09
N ALA A 69 4.15 -0.73 16.83
CA ALA A 69 2.74 -0.93 16.57
C ALA A 69 2.42 -2.42 16.37
N VAL A 70 1.31 -2.83 16.98
CA VAL A 70 0.64 -4.10 16.69
C VAL A 70 -0.69 -3.77 16.03
N LYS A 71 -0.85 -4.11 14.77
CA LYS A 71 -2.06 -3.87 13.98
C LYS A 71 -2.89 -5.14 13.87
N LEU A 72 -4.19 -5.01 14.10
CA LEU A 72 -5.20 -6.00 13.73
C LEU A 72 -6.01 -5.45 12.55
N SER A 73 -6.00 -6.16 11.41
CA SER A 73 -6.81 -5.85 10.25
C SER A 73 -7.85 -6.93 10.06
N ALA A 74 -9.13 -6.57 9.98
CA ALA A 74 -10.21 -7.49 9.74
C ALA A 74 -10.79 -7.28 8.34
N GLY A 75 -10.92 -8.35 7.56
CA GLY A 75 -11.60 -8.39 6.27
C GLY A 75 -12.79 -9.35 6.35
N PHE A 76 -14.01 -8.84 6.23
CA PHE A 76 -15.23 -9.66 6.17
C PHE A 76 -16.00 -9.29 4.91
N PHE A 77 -15.75 -10.01 3.83
CA PHE A 77 -16.15 -9.64 2.49
C PHE A 77 -17.65 -9.81 2.20
N GLY A 78 -18.39 -10.47 3.11
CA GLY A 78 -19.86 -10.52 3.10
C GLY A 78 -20.56 -9.31 3.75
N ASN A 79 -19.83 -8.46 4.45
CA ASN A 79 -20.39 -7.33 5.20
C ASN A 79 -21.14 -6.29 4.34
N PRO A 80 -20.73 -5.95 3.09
CA PRO A 80 -21.45 -4.98 2.27
C PRO A 80 -22.92 -5.35 2.01
N ALA A 81 -23.23 -6.64 1.91
CA ALA A 81 -24.63 -7.11 1.78
C ALA A 81 -25.48 -6.83 3.05
N ARG A 82 -24.82 -6.51 4.17
CA ARG A 82 -25.44 -6.18 5.46
C ARG A 82 -25.34 -4.69 5.79
N GLY A 83 -24.85 -3.86 4.86
CA GLY A 83 -24.64 -2.42 5.06
C GLY A 83 -23.44 -2.09 5.97
N LEU A 84 -22.51 -3.04 6.19
CA LEU A 84 -21.32 -2.87 7.01
C LEU A 84 -20.07 -2.77 6.12
N PRO A 85 -18.98 -2.12 6.59
CA PRO A 85 -17.71 -2.09 5.86
C PRO A 85 -17.11 -3.49 5.79
N SER A 86 -16.49 -3.80 4.63
CA SER A 86 -15.78 -5.08 4.45
C SER A 86 -14.42 -5.12 5.12
N LEU A 87 -13.80 -3.97 5.31
CA LEU A 87 -12.48 -3.84 5.93
C LEU A 87 -12.57 -2.96 7.17
N GLY A 88 -11.73 -3.22 8.15
CA GLY A 88 -11.60 -2.43 9.35
C GLY A 88 -10.40 -2.89 10.17
N GLY A 89 -10.21 -2.31 11.33
CA GLY A 89 -9.12 -2.71 12.21
C GLY A 89 -8.83 -1.68 13.29
N LEU A 90 -7.75 -1.94 14.01
CA LEU A 90 -7.20 -1.07 15.03
C LEU A 90 -5.70 -1.29 15.16
N MET A 91 -5.01 -0.36 15.82
CA MET A 91 -3.60 -0.52 16.20
C MET A 91 -3.43 -0.27 17.69
N VAL A 92 -2.45 -0.95 18.30
CA VAL A 92 -1.94 -0.63 19.64
C VAL A 92 -0.49 -0.21 19.47
N LEU A 93 -0.13 0.94 20.03
CA LEU A 93 1.25 1.42 20.06
C LEU A 93 1.82 1.16 21.46
N LEU A 94 2.92 0.42 21.49
CA LEU A 94 3.70 0.12 22.70
C LEU A 94 4.96 0.99 22.69
N ASP A 95 5.42 1.39 23.86
CA ASP A 95 6.74 2.00 24.03
C ASP A 95 7.83 0.99 23.68
N ALA A 96 8.79 1.38 22.85
CA ALA A 96 9.80 0.45 22.32
C ALA A 96 10.87 0.06 23.35
N GLU A 97 11.03 0.81 24.43
CA GLU A 97 12.01 0.53 25.50
C GLU A 97 11.40 -0.30 26.64
N THR A 98 10.16 0.00 27.01
CA THR A 98 9.52 -0.55 28.20
C THR A 98 8.42 -1.58 27.90
N GLY A 99 7.90 -1.61 26.65
CA GLY A 99 6.76 -2.42 26.27
C GLY A 99 5.43 -1.92 26.84
N ILE A 100 5.39 -0.77 27.50
CA ILE A 100 4.17 -0.22 28.09
C ILE A 100 3.25 0.31 26.99
N PRO A 101 1.94 -0.04 26.97
CA PRO A 101 0.99 0.52 26.01
C PRO A 101 0.89 2.04 26.13
N GLN A 102 1.09 2.76 25.03
CA GLN A 102 1.00 4.21 24.93
C GLN A 102 -0.34 4.67 24.37
N ALA A 103 -0.85 3.96 23.34
CA ALA A 103 -2.09 4.32 22.68
C ALA A 103 -2.84 3.12 22.10
N ALA A 104 -4.17 3.23 22.05
CA ALA A 104 -5.06 2.37 21.26
C ALA A 104 -5.73 3.24 20.19
N LEU A 105 -5.50 2.89 18.91
CA LEU A 105 -5.95 3.64 17.75
C LEU A 105 -7.10 2.87 17.09
N PHE A 106 -8.33 3.32 17.30
CA PHE A 106 -9.54 2.79 16.66
C PHE A 106 -9.74 3.50 15.33
N ASP A 107 -8.85 3.21 14.37
CA ASP A 107 -8.74 3.89 13.09
C ASP A 107 -9.66 3.34 12.00
N ASN A 108 -10.32 2.20 12.23
CA ASN A 108 -11.17 1.50 11.26
C ASN A 108 -10.44 1.20 9.93
N GLY A 109 -9.10 1.09 9.96
CA GLY A 109 -8.27 0.87 8.79
C GLY A 109 -7.79 2.15 8.09
N TYR A 110 -8.14 3.34 8.59
CA TYR A 110 -7.76 4.62 7.98
C TYR A 110 -6.23 4.79 7.83
N LEU A 111 -5.46 4.51 8.88
CA LEU A 111 -4.00 4.61 8.80
C LEU A 111 -3.39 3.57 7.86
N THR A 112 -4.01 2.38 7.78
CA THR A 112 -3.63 1.37 6.78
C THR A 112 -3.85 1.87 5.37
N ASP A 113 -4.97 2.52 5.10
CA ASP A 113 -5.27 3.09 3.79
C ASP A 113 -4.24 4.17 3.41
N ILE A 114 -3.94 5.10 4.31
CA ILE A 114 -2.99 6.19 4.08
C ILE A 114 -1.57 5.65 3.85
N ARG A 115 -1.05 4.75 4.74
CA ARG A 115 0.31 4.22 4.59
C ARG A 115 0.48 3.36 3.32
N THR A 116 -0.61 2.71 2.86
CA THR A 116 -0.59 1.91 1.64
C THR A 116 -0.49 2.81 0.40
N ALA A 117 -1.25 3.89 0.36
CA ALA A 117 -1.18 4.87 -0.72
C ALA A 117 0.19 5.54 -0.79
N LEU A 118 0.74 5.91 0.36
CA LEU A 118 2.08 6.50 0.45
C LEU A 118 3.17 5.52 0.03
N ALA A 119 3.02 4.23 0.31
CA ALA A 119 3.95 3.21 -0.19
C ALA A 119 4.00 3.16 -1.72
N GLY A 120 2.85 3.24 -2.39
CA GLY A 120 2.79 3.36 -3.85
C GLY A 120 3.45 4.63 -4.37
N ALA A 121 3.25 5.76 -3.68
CA ALA A 121 3.93 7.00 -4.02
C ALA A 121 5.46 6.91 -3.82
N VAL A 122 5.94 6.25 -2.75
CA VAL A 122 7.39 5.98 -2.57
C VAL A 122 7.93 5.13 -3.71
N ALA A 123 7.24 4.05 -4.08
CA ALA A 123 7.65 3.22 -5.22
C ALA A 123 7.75 4.05 -6.51
N ALA A 124 6.73 4.85 -6.81
CA ALA A 124 6.71 5.70 -7.99
C ALA A 124 7.78 6.81 -7.94
N ARG A 125 8.08 7.38 -6.77
CA ARG A 125 9.16 8.39 -6.59
C ARG A 125 10.50 7.86 -7.09
N HIS A 126 10.80 6.61 -6.82
CA HIS A 126 12.11 6.02 -7.10
C HIS A 126 12.16 5.20 -8.39
N LEU A 127 11.01 4.71 -8.87
CA LEU A 127 10.95 3.77 -9.98
C LEU A 127 10.22 4.28 -11.22
N ALA A 128 9.31 5.24 -11.12
CA ALA A 128 8.70 5.86 -12.28
C ALA A 128 9.64 6.90 -12.91
N ARG A 129 9.52 7.13 -14.22
CA ARG A 129 10.23 8.22 -14.89
C ARG A 129 9.87 9.57 -14.27
N GLU A 130 10.78 10.51 -14.27
CA GLU A 130 10.55 11.86 -13.70
C GLU A 130 9.47 12.65 -14.47
N ASP A 131 9.37 12.43 -15.77
CA ASP A 131 8.40 13.05 -16.67
C ASP A 131 7.03 12.33 -16.72
N ALA A 132 6.82 11.29 -15.89
CA ALA A 132 5.56 10.58 -15.83
C ALA A 132 4.40 11.51 -15.44
N HIS A 133 3.37 11.59 -16.30
CA HIS A 133 2.24 12.51 -16.18
C HIS A 133 0.88 11.83 -16.30
N SER A 134 0.85 10.55 -16.64
CA SER A 134 -0.36 9.74 -16.77
C SER A 134 -0.33 8.50 -15.89
N ALA A 135 -1.46 8.18 -15.24
CA ALA A 135 -1.60 7.00 -14.42
C ALA A 135 -2.85 6.20 -14.77
N ALA A 136 -2.73 4.87 -14.78
CA ALA A 136 -3.86 3.94 -14.83
C ALA A 136 -4.04 3.27 -13.48
N VAL A 137 -5.29 3.16 -13.02
CA VAL A 137 -5.62 2.38 -11.81
C VAL A 137 -6.57 1.25 -12.17
N LEU A 138 -6.20 0.03 -11.80
CA LEU A 138 -7.04 -1.15 -11.96
C LEU A 138 -7.70 -1.45 -10.62
N GLY A 139 -9.01 -1.21 -10.57
CA GLY A 139 -9.84 -1.16 -9.37
C GLY A 139 -10.48 0.22 -9.20
N ALA A 140 -11.64 0.28 -8.54
CA ALA A 140 -12.38 1.52 -8.26
C ALA A 140 -12.76 1.62 -6.77
N GLY A 141 -11.90 1.11 -5.89
CA GLY A 141 -12.06 1.16 -4.43
C GLY A 141 -11.33 2.34 -3.78
N VAL A 142 -11.28 2.30 -2.45
CA VAL A 142 -10.58 3.31 -1.64
C VAL A 142 -9.11 3.42 -2.03
N GLN A 143 -8.40 2.28 -2.18
CA GLN A 143 -7.00 2.28 -2.56
C GLN A 143 -6.77 2.87 -3.95
N ALA A 144 -7.61 2.56 -4.95
CA ALA A 144 -7.49 3.16 -6.29
C ALA A 144 -7.50 4.69 -6.22
N ARG A 145 -8.39 5.26 -5.39
CA ARG A 145 -8.50 6.71 -5.19
C ARG A 145 -7.27 7.30 -4.51
N LEU A 146 -6.86 6.71 -3.40
CA LEU A 146 -5.73 7.21 -2.61
C LEU A 146 -4.40 7.05 -3.33
N GLN A 147 -4.22 5.98 -4.12
CA GLN A 147 -3.05 5.78 -4.97
C GLN A 147 -2.95 6.89 -6.03
N LEU A 148 -4.04 7.16 -6.76
CA LEU A 148 -4.05 8.22 -7.77
C LEU A 148 -3.74 9.60 -7.15
N GLU A 149 -4.26 9.88 -5.97
CA GLU A 149 -4.00 11.10 -5.23
C GLU A 149 -2.54 11.20 -4.75
N SER A 150 -2.02 10.13 -4.15
CA SER A 150 -0.65 10.09 -3.61
C SER A 150 0.44 10.18 -4.68
N LEU A 151 0.21 9.65 -5.89
CA LEU A 151 1.12 9.79 -7.01
C LEU A 151 1.42 11.25 -7.35
N ARG A 152 0.47 12.16 -7.15
CA ARG A 152 0.64 13.60 -7.40
C ARG A 152 1.60 14.29 -6.43
N LEU A 153 1.93 13.65 -5.30
CA LEU A 153 2.97 14.14 -4.38
C LEU A 153 4.38 14.00 -4.96
N VAL A 154 4.55 13.11 -5.93
CA VAL A 154 5.87 12.69 -6.41
C VAL A 154 6.05 12.82 -7.92
N ARG A 155 4.97 12.92 -8.69
CA ARG A 155 4.99 13.06 -10.15
C ARG A 155 3.92 14.06 -10.60
N PRO A 156 4.13 14.77 -11.73
CA PRO A 156 3.17 15.75 -12.26
C PRO A 156 1.98 15.07 -12.96
N ILE A 157 1.26 14.18 -12.23
CA ILE A 157 0.14 13.45 -12.80
C ILE A 157 -1.03 14.38 -13.08
N THR A 158 -1.41 14.47 -14.35
CA THR A 158 -2.52 15.30 -14.86
C THR A 158 -3.62 14.49 -15.51
N LYS A 159 -3.34 13.22 -15.84
CA LYS A 159 -4.28 12.31 -16.50
C LYS A 159 -4.38 11.00 -15.72
N GLY A 160 -5.61 10.57 -15.47
CA GLY A 160 -5.92 9.29 -14.87
C GLY A 160 -6.83 8.44 -15.76
N ARG A 161 -6.64 7.13 -15.74
CA ARG A 161 -7.56 6.16 -16.31
C ARG A 161 -7.92 5.14 -15.26
N VAL A 162 -9.16 4.72 -15.26
CA VAL A 162 -9.63 3.69 -14.31
C VAL A 162 -10.35 2.59 -15.07
N TRP A 163 -10.04 1.37 -14.67
CA TRP A 163 -10.84 0.21 -15.05
C TRP A 163 -11.33 -0.51 -13.79
N ALA A 164 -12.56 -0.99 -13.84
CA ALA A 164 -13.10 -1.90 -12.82
C ALA A 164 -13.99 -2.94 -13.48
N ARG A 165 -14.12 -4.11 -12.84
CA ARG A 165 -15.00 -5.19 -13.29
C ARG A 165 -16.46 -4.76 -13.45
N ASP A 166 -16.91 -3.80 -12.66
CA ASP A 166 -18.21 -3.14 -12.76
C ASP A 166 -18.01 -1.77 -13.44
N PRO A 167 -18.46 -1.59 -14.71
CA PRO A 167 -18.29 -0.33 -15.44
C PRO A 167 -18.93 0.87 -14.75
N ALA A 168 -20.10 0.68 -14.11
CA ALA A 168 -20.77 1.78 -13.41
C ALA A 168 -19.94 2.29 -12.21
N LYS A 169 -19.20 1.41 -11.52
CA LYS A 169 -18.26 1.81 -10.48
C LYS A 169 -17.07 2.55 -11.05
N ALA A 170 -16.55 2.14 -12.22
CA ALA A 170 -15.47 2.85 -12.88
C ALA A 170 -15.89 4.26 -13.30
N GLU A 171 -17.08 4.43 -13.89
CA GLU A 171 -17.64 5.72 -14.27
C GLU A 171 -17.86 6.64 -13.06
N ALA A 172 -18.48 6.11 -11.99
CA ALA A 172 -18.69 6.86 -10.76
C ALA A 172 -17.36 7.31 -10.12
N PHE A 173 -16.37 6.41 -10.12
CA PHE A 173 -15.01 6.72 -9.65
C PHE A 173 -14.38 7.81 -10.49
N ALA A 174 -14.39 7.70 -11.82
CA ALA A 174 -13.79 8.66 -12.73
C ALA A 174 -14.39 10.06 -12.54
N ALA A 175 -15.72 10.15 -12.47
CA ALA A 175 -16.43 11.41 -12.24
C ALA A 175 -16.07 12.06 -10.88
N ALA A 176 -15.99 11.24 -9.81
CA ALA A 176 -15.61 11.73 -8.48
C ALA A 176 -14.14 12.15 -8.43
N ALA A 177 -13.24 11.32 -8.97
CA ALA A 177 -11.80 11.60 -8.97
C ALA A 177 -11.47 12.83 -9.82
N SER A 178 -12.11 13.01 -10.98
CA SER A 178 -11.92 14.21 -11.81
C SER A 178 -12.28 15.48 -11.06
N ARG A 179 -13.42 15.49 -10.39
CA ARG A 179 -13.90 16.65 -9.63
C ARG A 179 -13.01 16.96 -8.44
N ASP A 180 -12.70 15.93 -7.65
CA ASP A 180 -12.07 16.13 -6.33
C ASP A 180 -10.55 16.31 -6.44
N LEU A 181 -9.90 15.78 -7.49
CA LEU A 181 -8.47 15.92 -7.73
C LEU A 181 -8.13 17.05 -8.73
N ASP A 182 -9.14 17.68 -9.31
CA ASP A 182 -8.95 18.68 -10.37
C ASP A 182 -8.00 18.18 -11.47
N MET A 183 -8.33 17.01 -12.05
CA MET A 183 -7.56 16.36 -13.11
C MET A 183 -8.48 15.56 -14.02
N GLU A 184 -8.05 15.32 -15.26
CA GLU A 184 -8.78 14.46 -16.20
C GLU A 184 -8.68 12.99 -15.76
N VAL A 185 -9.82 12.37 -15.39
CA VAL A 185 -9.91 10.93 -15.13
C VAL A 185 -11.00 10.32 -15.99
N THR A 186 -10.67 9.27 -16.75
CA THR A 186 -11.60 8.56 -17.63
C THR A 186 -11.79 7.12 -17.20
N ALA A 187 -13.04 6.65 -17.30
CA ALA A 187 -13.34 5.22 -17.13
C ALA A 187 -13.11 4.51 -18.47
N GLU A 188 -12.37 3.41 -18.43
CA GLU A 188 -12.03 2.64 -19.63
C GLU A 188 -12.81 1.32 -19.68
N PRO A 189 -13.28 0.90 -20.87
CA PRO A 189 -14.10 -0.29 -21.02
C PRO A 189 -13.31 -1.59 -20.83
N THR A 190 -11.99 -1.58 -21.02
CA THR A 190 -11.13 -2.74 -20.91
C THR A 190 -9.85 -2.40 -20.16
N ILE A 191 -9.21 -3.42 -19.58
CA ILE A 191 -7.90 -3.29 -18.93
C ILE A 191 -6.87 -2.75 -19.93
N GLY A 192 -6.79 -3.33 -21.13
CA GLY A 192 -5.85 -2.88 -22.16
C GLY A 192 -6.03 -1.42 -22.52
N ALA A 193 -7.29 -0.91 -22.62
CA ALA A 193 -7.54 0.52 -22.88
C ALA A 193 -7.06 1.41 -21.71
N ALA A 194 -7.23 0.96 -20.48
CA ALA A 194 -6.77 1.70 -19.32
C ALA A 194 -5.24 1.79 -19.23
N VAL A 195 -4.55 0.68 -19.50
CA VAL A 195 -3.09 0.55 -19.35
C VAL A 195 -2.33 1.13 -20.56
N HIS A 196 -2.92 1.09 -21.76
CA HIS A 196 -2.25 1.50 -22.99
C HIS A 196 -1.68 2.93 -22.91
N GLY A 197 -0.36 3.04 -22.95
CA GLY A 197 0.35 4.33 -22.94
C GLY A 197 0.29 5.06 -21.58
N ALA A 198 -0.04 4.39 -20.48
CA ALA A 198 0.10 4.93 -19.15
C ALA A 198 1.58 4.90 -18.71
N ASP A 199 2.05 5.98 -18.09
CA ASP A 199 3.41 6.04 -17.52
C ASP A 199 3.51 5.23 -16.23
N ILE A 200 2.42 5.23 -15.44
CA ILE A 200 2.31 4.50 -14.19
C ILE A 200 1.03 3.67 -14.21
N VAL A 201 1.13 2.40 -13.84
CA VAL A 201 -0.02 1.51 -13.63
C VAL A 201 -0.05 1.07 -12.16
N VAL A 202 -1.21 1.17 -11.53
CA VAL A 202 -1.40 0.68 -10.15
C VAL A 202 -2.54 -0.32 -10.13
N THR A 203 -2.29 -1.52 -9.60
CA THR A 203 -3.33 -2.54 -9.41
C THR A 203 -3.78 -2.58 -7.95
N THR A 204 -5.09 -2.55 -7.71
CA THR A 204 -5.69 -2.45 -6.37
C THR A 204 -6.90 -3.37 -6.21
N THR A 205 -6.83 -4.56 -6.78
CA THR A 205 -7.96 -5.49 -6.82
C THR A 205 -7.75 -6.72 -5.93
N PRO A 206 -8.81 -7.40 -5.51
CA PRO A 206 -8.69 -8.70 -4.85
C PRO A 206 -8.59 -9.86 -5.88
N SER A 207 -8.03 -9.63 -7.07
CA SER A 207 -7.97 -10.64 -8.11
C SER A 207 -7.15 -11.85 -7.68
N THR A 208 -7.58 -13.02 -8.08
CA THR A 208 -6.87 -14.30 -7.93
C THR A 208 -6.28 -14.80 -9.25
N THR A 209 -6.39 -13.98 -10.30
CA THR A 209 -5.87 -14.26 -11.63
C THR A 209 -5.26 -12.99 -12.20
N PRO A 210 -4.20 -13.09 -13.02
CA PRO A 210 -3.55 -11.93 -13.62
C PRO A 210 -4.51 -11.04 -14.39
N LEU A 211 -4.33 -9.74 -14.26
CA LEU A 211 -5.07 -8.69 -14.96
C LEU A 211 -4.29 -8.14 -16.17
N ILE A 212 -2.97 -8.05 -16.04
CA ILE A 212 -2.07 -7.53 -17.07
C ILE A 212 -0.86 -8.42 -17.23
N ASP A 213 -0.33 -8.46 -18.46
CA ASP A 213 0.91 -9.14 -18.80
C ASP A 213 1.94 -8.18 -19.42
N GLU A 214 3.10 -8.70 -19.84
CA GLU A 214 4.18 -7.91 -20.41
C GLU A 214 3.74 -7.16 -21.70
N SER A 215 2.84 -7.75 -22.49
CA SER A 215 2.39 -7.15 -23.77
C SER A 215 1.40 -6.00 -23.58
N ASP A 216 0.81 -5.87 -22.40
CA ASP A 216 -0.15 -4.80 -22.09
C ASP A 216 0.56 -3.48 -21.74
N VAL A 217 1.81 -3.53 -21.25
CA VAL A 217 2.53 -2.36 -20.75
C VAL A 217 3.57 -1.85 -21.77
N ALA A 218 3.63 -0.55 -21.93
CA ALA A 218 4.60 0.08 -22.83
C ALA A 218 6.02 0.10 -22.22
N PRO A 219 7.07 0.15 -23.05
CA PRO A 219 8.42 0.44 -22.57
C PRO A 219 8.44 1.72 -21.72
N GLY A 220 9.17 1.66 -20.60
CA GLY A 220 9.29 2.79 -19.67
C GLY A 220 8.17 2.91 -18.63
N THR A 221 7.14 2.07 -18.68
CA THR A 221 6.07 2.06 -17.69
C THR A 221 6.59 1.59 -16.30
N HIS A 222 6.08 2.21 -15.25
CA HIS A 222 6.21 1.73 -13.87
C HIS A 222 4.90 1.07 -13.44
N VAL A 223 4.97 -0.14 -12.87
CA VAL A 223 3.82 -0.87 -12.33
C VAL A 223 3.96 -1.03 -10.83
N THR A 224 2.94 -0.63 -10.06
CA THR A 224 2.84 -0.90 -8.63
C THR A 224 1.69 -1.89 -8.38
N ALA A 225 2.00 -3.08 -7.89
CA ALA A 225 1.01 -4.08 -7.47
C ALA A 225 0.73 -3.90 -5.97
N VAL A 226 -0.53 -3.63 -5.63
CA VAL A 226 -0.96 -3.35 -4.24
C VAL A 226 -1.98 -4.37 -3.74
N GLY A 227 -2.77 -4.96 -4.64
CA GLY A 227 -3.90 -5.81 -4.26
C GLY A 227 -3.52 -7.24 -3.91
N SER A 228 -2.31 -7.69 -4.24
CA SER A 228 -1.84 -9.06 -4.04
C SER A 228 -1.17 -9.24 -2.67
N ASP A 229 -1.90 -8.98 -1.59
CA ASP A 229 -1.41 -9.01 -0.19
C ASP A 229 -1.72 -10.32 0.55
N ALA A 230 -2.11 -11.38 -0.16
CA ALA A 230 -2.43 -12.70 0.38
C ALA A 230 -1.96 -13.82 -0.58
N GLU A 231 -1.78 -15.03 -0.03
CA GLU A 231 -1.21 -16.19 -0.74
C GLU A 231 -2.00 -16.61 -1.99
N HIS A 232 -3.30 -16.36 -2.03
CA HIS A 232 -4.20 -16.75 -3.13
C HIS A 232 -4.45 -15.63 -4.14
N LYS A 233 -3.93 -14.42 -3.91
CA LYS A 233 -4.13 -13.27 -4.80
C LYS A 233 -3.01 -13.14 -5.83
N GLN A 234 -3.38 -12.65 -7.01
CA GLN A 234 -2.45 -12.36 -8.10
C GLN A 234 -3.08 -11.34 -9.05
N GLU A 235 -2.38 -10.27 -9.36
CA GLU A 235 -2.82 -9.23 -10.28
C GLU A 235 -1.96 -9.15 -11.55
N LEU A 236 -0.68 -9.58 -11.47
CA LEU A 236 0.27 -9.52 -12.57
C LEU A 236 0.56 -10.92 -13.11
N ALA A 237 0.68 -11.04 -14.44
CA ALA A 237 1.18 -12.27 -15.04
C ALA A 237 2.66 -12.48 -14.68
N ALA A 238 3.04 -13.73 -14.51
CA ALA A 238 4.41 -14.11 -14.18
C ALA A 238 5.42 -13.64 -15.24
N SER A 239 5.01 -13.52 -16.51
CA SER A 239 5.81 -12.96 -17.59
C SER A 239 6.20 -11.50 -17.35
N LEU A 240 5.25 -10.67 -16.89
CA LEU A 240 5.52 -9.26 -16.57
C LEU A 240 6.49 -9.13 -15.37
N VAL A 241 6.30 -9.95 -14.34
CA VAL A 241 7.21 -10.01 -13.19
C VAL A 241 8.63 -10.39 -13.62
N ALA A 242 8.76 -11.40 -14.47
CA ALA A 242 10.04 -11.87 -14.98
C ALA A 242 10.72 -10.88 -15.95
N ALA A 243 9.95 -10.09 -16.70
CA ALA A 243 10.46 -9.08 -17.62
C ALA A 243 10.90 -7.78 -16.93
N ALA A 244 10.42 -7.50 -15.71
CA ALA A 244 10.69 -6.26 -15.00
C ALA A 244 12.18 -6.03 -14.72
N ARG A 245 12.64 -4.79 -14.93
CA ARG A 245 14.03 -4.36 -14.69
C ARG A 245 14.05 -2.94 -14.08
N PRO A 246 14.03 -2.80 -12.74
CA PRO A 246 14.04 -3.88 -11.75
C PRO A 246 12.64 -4.42 -11.41
N PHE A 247 12.60 -5.64 -10.84
CA PHE A 247 11.49 -6.13 -10.02
C PHE A 247 11.83 -5.88 -8.54
N VAL A 248 10.96 -5.16 -7.85
CA VAL A 248 11.20 -4.67 -6.48
C VAL A 248 10.07 -5.14 -5.55
N CYS A 249 10.41 -5.48 -4.31
CA CYS A 249 9.46 -5.82 -3.26
C CYS A 249 9.61 -4.84 -2.08
N ASP A 250 8.54 -4.65 -1.33
CA ASP A 250 8.63 -3.99 -0.01
C ASP A 250 9.40 -4.85 1.00
N SER A 251 9.26 -6.18 0.92
CA SER A 251 10.06 -7.17 1.63
C SER A 251 10.15 -8.45 0.81
N VAL A 252 11.33 -8.82 0.36
CA VAL A 252 11.54 -10.06 -0.43
C VAL A 252 11.13 -11.30 0.36
N VAL A 253 11.40 -11.34 1.67
CA VAL A 253 11.02 -12.46 2.53
C VAL A 253 9.50 -12.64 2.58
N GLN A 254 8.76 -11.53 2.67
CA GLN A 254 7.30 -11.55 2.70
C GLN A 254 6.71 -11.87 1.31
N SER A 255 7.22 -11.23 0.25
CA SER A 255 6.73 -11.41 -1.12
C SER A 255 7.00 -12.81 -1.70
N ARG A 256 7.94 -13.59 -1.12
CA ARG A 256 8.10 -15.01 -1.44
C ARG A 256 6.97 -15.89 -0.91
N ARG A 257 6.17 -15.40 0.03
CA ARG A 257 5.03 -16.12 0.64
C ARG A 257 3.69 -15.63 0.12
N LEU A 258 3.61 -14.35 -0.21
CA LEU A 258 2.42 -13.70 -0.75
C LEU A 258 2.88 -12.67 -1.79
N GLY A 259 1.97 -12.08 -2.55
CA GLY A 259 2.33 -11.13 -3.59
C GLY A 259 2.68 -11.74 -4.94
N GLU A 260 3.14 -10.89 -5.84
CA GLU A 260 3.41 -11.23 -7.22
C GLU A 260 4.68 -12.07 -7.38
N LEU A 261 5.69 -11.87 -6.51
CA LEU A 261 6.90 -12.69 -6.51
C LEU A 261 6.58 -14.17 -6.27
N ARG A 262 5.72 -14.47 -5.28
CA ARG A 262 5.28 -15.84 -5.00
C ARG A 262 4.68 -16.49 -6.25
N ALA A 263 3.72 -15.82 -6.89
CA ALA A 263 3.03 -16.33 -8.04
C ALA A 263 4.00 -16.61 -9.20
N ALA A 264 4.91 -15.69 -9.51
CA ALA A 264 5.90 -15.86 -10.56
C ALA A 264 6.84 -17.06 -10.29
N LEU A 265 7.29 -17.24 -9.05
CA LEU A 265 8.15 -18.37 -8.67
C LEU A 265 7.40 -19.71 -8.75
N GLU A 266 6.13 -19.77 -8.35
CA GLU A 266 5.28 -20.97 -8.47
C GLU A 266 5.04 -21.37 -9.93
N GLU A 267 4.97 -20.40 -10.85
CA GLU A 267 4.91 -20.63 -12.30
C GLU A 267 6.27 -20.94 -12.93
N GLY A 268 7.34 -21.05 -12.12
CA GLY A 268 8.67 -21.46 -12.58
C GLY A 268 9.50 -20.33 -13.20
N GLN A 269 9.11 -19.07 -13.03
CA GLN A 269 9.91 -17.94 -13.51
C GLN A 269 11.18 -17.74 -12.69
N VAL A 270 12.22 -17.24 -13.35
CA VAL A 270 13.46 -16.81 -12.71
C VAL A 270 13.39 -15.31 -12.50
N VAL A 271 13.30 -14.88 -11.25
CA VAL A 271 13.21 -13.47 -10.86
C VAL A 271 14.33 -13.14 -9.89
N GLU A 272 15.03 -12.02 -10.12
CA GLU A 272 16.01 -11.46 -9.20
C GLU A 272 15.36 -10.28 -8.43
N PRO A 273 14.68 -10.56 -7.32
CA PRO A 273 13.95 -9.52 -6.60
C PRO A 273 14.92 -8.59 -5.87
N GLN A 274 14.62 -7.30 -5.90
CA GLN A 274 15.30 -6.28 -5.14
C GLN A 274 14.37 -5.76 -4.05
N GLU A 275 14.91 -5.18 -2.97
CA GLU A 275 14.09 -4.53 -1.96
C GLU A 275 14.00 -3.02 -2.20
N LEU A 276 12.85 -2.43 -1.89
CA LEU A 276 12.60 -1.00 -2.09
C LEU A 276 13.60 -0.12 -1.31
N GLY A 277 14.08 -0.58 -0.15
CA GLY A 277 15.11 0.12 0.60
C GLY A 277 16.47 0.19 -0.13
N ALA A 278 16.82 -0.83 -0.92
CA ALA A 278 18.03 -0.79 -1.75
C ALA A 278 17.88 0.24 -2.90
N VAL A 279 16.67 0.39 -3.44
CA VAL A 279 16.36 1.42 -4.45
C VAL A 279 16.47 2.82 -3.84
N ILE A 280 15.86 3.04 -2.68
CA ILE A 280 15.92 4.32 -1.94
C ILE A 280 17.37 4.70 -1.59
N SER A 281 18.19 3.73 -1.24
CA SER A 281 19.63 3.95 -0.93
C SER A 281 20.49 4.15 -2.19
N GLY A 282 19.90 4.10 -3.39
CA GLY A 282 20.61 4.29 -4.65
C GLY A 282 21.48 3.11 -5.10
N SER A 283 21.36 1.95 -4.43
CA SER A 283 22.10 0.73 -4.81
C SER A 283 21.49 0.01 -6.01
N VAL A 284 20.21 0.24 -6.27
CA VAL A 284 19.42 -0.34 -7.37
C VAL A 284 18.58 0.77 -8.01
N GLY A 285 18.34 0.67 -9.29
CA GLY A 285 17.49 1.61 -10.02
C GLY A 285 17.03 1.05 -11.36
N ARG A 286 16.32 1.85 -12.13
CA ARG A 286 15.96 1.50 -13.51
C ARG A 286 17.24 1.30 -14.34
N THR A 287 17.24 0.29 -15.18
CA THR A 287 18.40 -0.04 -16.04
C THR A 287 18.46 0.82 -17.30
N SER A 288 17.31 1.31 -17.76
CA SER A 288 17.18 2.29 -18.85
C SER A 288 15.86 3.04 -18.75
N PRO A 289 15.67 4.15 -19.49
CA PRO A 289 14.38 4.84 -19.57
C PRO A 289 13.24 3.97 -20.11
N GLU A 290 13.54 3.01 -20.98
CA GLU A 290 12.59 2.09 -21.59
C GLU A 290 12.30 0.85 -20.74
N ALA A 291 13.09 0.59 -19.70
CA ALA A 291 12.86 -0.56 -18.84
C ALA A 291 11.49 -0.48 -18.15
N ILE A 292 10.76 -1.58 -18.14
CA ILE A 292 9.56 -1.72 -17.31
C ILE A 292 10.04 -1.99 -15.87
N SER A 293 9.57 -1.20 -14.92
CA SER A 293 9.84 -1.42 -13.50
C SER A 293 8.57 -1.89 -12.81
N VAL A 294 8.68 -2.88 -11.92
CA VAL A 294 7.55 -3.39 -11.13
C VAL A 294 7.90 -3.28 -9.65
N CYS A 295 6.96 -2.80 -8.85
CA CYS A 295 7.05 -2.83 -7.39
C CYS A 295 5.88 -3.62 -6.80
N ASP A 296 6.18 -4.71 -6.09
CA ASP A 296 5.24 -5.59 -5.39
C ASP A 296 5.14 -5.14 -3.93
N LEU A 297 3.99 -4.63 -3.53
CA LEU A 297 3.73 -4.07 -2.20
C LEU A 297 2.75 -4.95 -1.42
N THR A 298 3.28 -5.78 -0.55
CA THR A 298 2.50 -6.70 0.29
C THR A 298 2.05 -6.08 1.63
N GLY A 299 2.60 -4.92 1.98
CA GLY A 299 2.28 -4.17 3.19
C GLY A 299 2.92 -4.75 4.45
N THR A 300 3.80 -3.98 5.08
CA THR A 300 4.62 -4.42 6.21
C THR A 300 4.23 -3.80 7.54
N GLY A 301 4.50 -4.50 8.65
CA GLY A 301 4.35 -3.96 10.00
C GLY A 301 5.25 -2.73 10.27
N ALA A 302 6.33 -2.58 9.50
CA ALA A 302 7.21 -1.42 9.59
C ALA A 302 6.49 -0.11 9.25
N GLN A 303 5.71 -0.11 8.16
CA GLN A 303 4.88 1.03 7.77
C GLN A 303 3.82 1.34 8.83
N ASP A 304 3.21 0.29 9.40
CA ASP A 304 2.18 0.43 10.43
C ASP A 304 2.78 1.05 11.71
N THR A 305 3.99 0.64 12.11
CA THR A 305 4.71 1.24 13.24
C THR A 305 5.06 2.71 13.00
N ALA A 306 5.57 3.06 11.83
CA ALA A 306 5.95 4.43 11.51
C ALA A 306 4.74 5.38 11.49
N ILE A 307 3.65 4.98 10.80
CA ILE A 307 2.45 5.84 10.71
C ILE A 307 1.72 5.96 12.06
N ALA A 308 1.67 4.89 12.85
CA ALA A 308 1.07 4.93 14.19
C ALA A 308 1.85 5.84 15.13
N GLY A 309 3.19 5.77 15.12
CA GLY A 309 4.05 6.66 15.91
C GLY A 309 3.84 8.12 15.55
N LEU A 310 3.84 8.47 14.26
CA LEU A 310 3.56 9.82 13.77
C LEU A 310 2.16 10.31 14.21
N ALA A 311 1.15 9.46 14.04
CA ALA A 311 -0.24 9.79 14.38
C ALA A 311 -0.41 10.07 15.87
N VAL A 312 0.16 9.22 16.73
CA VAL A 312 0.10 9.41 18.19
C VAL A 312 0.82 10.68 18.60
N ALA A 313 2.03 10.93 18.10
CA ALA A 313 2.79 12.14 18.42
C ALA A 313 2.00 13.41 18.07
N ARG A 314 1.39 13.44 16.87
CA ARG A 314 0.58 14.60 16.42
C ARG A 314 -0.72 14.75 17.18
N CYS A 315 -1.41 13.64 17.53
CA CYS A 315 -2.62 13.71 18.37
C CYS A 315 -2.30 14.26 19.75
N VAL A 316 -1.22 13.79 20.38
CA VAL A 316 -0.77 14.29 21.68
C VAL A 316 -0.45 15.79 21.62
N ALA A 317 0.31 16.22 20.60
CA ALA A 317 0.64 17.64 20.40
C ALA A 317 -0.59 18.52 20.17
N ALA A 318 -1.64 17.98 19.56
CA ALA A 318 -2.91 18.67 19.30
C ALA A 318 -3.93 18.54 20.44
N GLY A 319 -3.62 17.83 21.52
CA GLY A 319 -4.53 17.59 22.63
C GLY A 319 -5.77 16.77 22.23
N LEU A 320 -5.62 15.83 21.28
CA LEU A 320 -6.69 14.97 20.78
C LEU A 320 -6.69 13.60 21.49
N GLY A 321 -7.86 12.95 21.49
CA GLY A 321 -8.07 11.65 22.08
C GLY A 321 -8.54 11.73 23.55
N THR A 322 -8.68 10.54 24.17
CA THR A 322 -9.10 10.39 25.56
C THR A 322 -8.01 9.63 26.32
N SER A 323 -7.50 10.21 27.41
CA SER A 323 -6.53 9.55 28.27
C SER A 323 -7.24 8.73 29.33
N ILE A 324 -6.88 7.43 29.43
CA ILE A 324 -7.42 6.49 30.42
C ILE A 324 -6.30 6.12 31.38
N ALA A 325 -6.54 6.33 32.69
CA ALA A 325 -5.60 5.87 33.72
C ALA A 325 -5.56 4.34 33.79
N THR A 326 -4.35 3.78 33.92
CA THR A 326 -4.10 2.33 33.98
C THR A 326 -3.27 1.97 35.22
#